data_069e5cec3fbadda629f43cab327af511
#
_entry.id   069e5cec3fbadda629f43cab327af511
#
_cell.length_a   1.000
_cell.length_b   1.000
_cell.length_c   1.000
_cell.angle_alpha   90.00
_cell.angle_beta   90.00
_cell.angle_gamma   90.00
#
_symmetry.space_group_name_H-M   'P 1'
#
loop_
_entity.id
_entity.type
_entity.pdbx_description
1 polymer ?
#
loop_
_entity_poly.entity_id
_entity_poly.type
_entity_poly.pdbx_seq_one_letter_code
_entity_poly.pdbx_strand_id
1 'polypeptide(L)'
;MGARQKATGWKVPLLFCGAMLVLVGLGALLRTPPAPPPELPQPLMDKARALAIDLDTPGGRPWKERIVSAASGFVAQEVKAQRLSAVAAEATARGRLDAACAAAVQIEDEARRDAAFEGVFRAAQASCADLPWAVFAVHGVRGRQRAEALAGELHARWRACEGGSGHAGP
;
A
#
# COMPACT_ATOMS: atom_id res chain seq x y z
N MET A 1 -59.12 17.61 42.97
CA MET A 1 -58.27 18.50 42.14
C MET A 1 -57.24 17.65 41.38
N GLY A 2 -57.50 17.37 40.13
CA GLY A 2 -56.66 16.49 39.31
C GLY A 2 -55.75 17.30 38.40
N ALA A 3 -54.48 17.13 38.56
CA ALA A 3 -53.45 17.71 37.67
C ALA A 3 -53.29 16.84 36.41
N ARG A 4 -53.69 17.37 35.23
CA ARG A 4 -53.39 16.80 33.92
C ARG A 4 -51.91 17.00 33.60
N GLN A 5 -51.14 15.95 33.62
CA GLN A 5 -49.81 15.94 32.98
C GLN A 5 -49.97 15.96 31.46
N LYS A 6 -49.43 17.02 30.82
CA LYS A 6 -49.36 17.15 29.39
C LYS A 6 -48.20 16.27 28.84
N ALA A 7 -48.54 15.27 28.07
CA ALA A 7 -47.57 14.48 27.28
C ALA A 7 -47.04 15.31 26.10
N THR A 8 -45.96 16.02 26.32
CA THR A 8 -45.17 16.69 25.26
C THR A 8 -43.71 16.19 25.33
N GLY A 9 -43.35 15.18 24.57
CA GLY A 9 -41.96 14.71 24.65
C GLY A 9 -41.47 13.73 23.60
N TRP A 10 -42.26 13.30 22.62
CA TRP A 10 -41.82 12.23 21.74
C TRP A 10 -41.64 12.60 20.25
N LYS A 11 -41.75 13.87 19.86
CA LYS A 11 -41.59 14.28 18.44
C LYS A 11 -40.18 14.71 18.05
N VAL A 12 -39.31 15.01 19.02
CA VAL A 12 -37.96 15.51 18.76
C VAL A 12 -36.95 14.40 18.32
N PRO A 13 -36.97 13.17 18.88
CA PRO A 13 -35.93 12.16 18.46
C PRO A 13 -36.14 11.61 17.05
N LEU A 14 -37.37 11.58 16.52
CA LEU A 14 -37.64 11.05 15.17
C LEU A 14 -37.11 11.95 14.06
N LEU A 15 -37.12 13.26 14.22
CA LEU A 15 -36.54 14.22 13.27
C LEU A 15 -35.01 14.15 13.22
N PHE A 16 -34.38 13.90 14.38
CA PHE A 16 -32.92 13.76 14.44
C PHE A 16 -32.41 12.47 13.78
N CYS A 17 -33.12 11.36 13.95
CA CYS A 17 -32.75 10.10 13.25
C CYS A 17 -32.92 10.18 11.74
N GLY A 18 -33.95 10.87 11.24
CA GLY A 18 -34.18 11.08 9.81
C GLY A 18 -33.09 11.94 9.17
N ALA A 19 -32.68 13.04 9.85
CA ALA A 19 -31.62 13.91 9.34
C ALA A 19 -30.24 13.21 9.32
N MET A 20 -29.93 12.38 10.32
CA MET A 20 -28.70 11.58 10.36
C MET A 20 -28.64 10.54 9.22
N LEU A 21 -29.75 9.85 8.95
CA LEU A 21 -29.81 8.88 7.85
C LEU A 21 -29.66 9.53 6.47
N VAL A 22 -30.20 10.72 6.28
CA VAL A 22 -30.04 11.48 5.03
C VAL A 22 -28.58 11.93 4.85
N LEU A 23 -27.91 12.41 5.91
CA LEU A 23 -26.50 12.82 5.85
C LEU A 23 -25.56 11.64 5.59
N VAL A 24 -25.81 10.48 6.20
CA VAL A 24 -25.04 9.24 5.96
C VAL A 24 -25.29 8.73 4.52
N GLY A 25 -26.52 8.78 4.05
CA GLY A 25 -26.88 8.41 2.67
C GLY A 25 -26.25 9.33 1.63
N LEU A 26 -26.27 10.66 1.85
CA LEU A 26 -25.62 11.63 0.96
C LEU A 26 -24.09 11.46 0.97
N GLY A 27 -23.49 11.20 2.11
CA GLY A 27 -22.05 10.94 2.24
C GLY A 27 -21.60 9.66 1.52
N ALA A 28 -22.48 8.66 1.42
CA ALA A 28 -22.21 7.42 0.66
C ALA A 28 -22.34 7.62 -0.84
N LEU A 29 -23.29 8.47 -1.29
CA LEU A 29 -23.47 8.83 -2.70
C LEU A 29 -22.39 9.77 -3.25
N LEU A 30 -21.75 10.55 -2.38
CA LEU A 30 -20.65 11.46 -2.75
C LEU A 30 -19.26 10.80 -2.68
N ARG A 31 -19.16 9.55 -2.22
CA ARG A 31 -17.92 8.79 -2.32
C ARG A 31 -17.72 8.41 -3.78
N THR A 32 -16.93 9.19 -4.49
CA THR A 32 -16.38 8.78 -5.78
C THR A 32 -15.75 7.39 -5.60
N PRO A 33 -16.09 6.40 -6.45
CA PRO A 33 -15.45 5.10 -6.39
C PRO A 33 -13.93 5.31 -6.45
N PRO A 34 -13.14 4.49 -5.72
CA PRO A 34 -11.70 4.58 -5.82
C PRO A 34 -11.30 4.45 -7.28
N ALA A 35 -10.48 5.38 -7.75
CA ALA A 35 -10.04 5.35 -9.13
C ALA A 35 -9.32 4.03 -9.41
N PRO A 36 -9.47 3.48 -10.63
CA PRO A 36 -8.76 2.27 -11.01
C PRO A 36 -7.25 2.46 -10.80
N PRO A 37 -6.52 1.39 -10.41
CA PRO A 37 -5.07 1.43 -10.30
C PRO A 37 -4.45 1.85 -11.64
N PRO A 38 -3.26 2.46 -11.63
CA PRO A 38 -2.59 2.85 -12.85
C PRO A 38 -2.33 1.63 -13.75
N GLU A 39 -2.57 1.79 -15.04
CA GLU A 39 -2.32 0.73 -16.03
C GLU A 39 -0.82 0.48 -16.13
N LEU A 40 -0.42 -0.78 -16.02
CA LEU A 40 0.96 -1.23 -16.13
C LEU A 40 1.11 -2.26 -17.27
N PRO A 41 2.31 -2.43 -17.87
CA PRO A 41 2.53 -3.39 -18.95
C PRO A 41 2.16 -4.81 -18.54
N GLN A 42 1.26 -5.47 -19.28
CA GLN A 42 0.79 -6.82 -18.96
C GLN A 42 1.91 -7.85 -18.78
N PRO A 43 2.94 -7.91 -19.66
CA PRO A 43 4.02 -8.89 -19.47
C PRO A 43 4.77 -8.69 -18.16
N LEU A 44 4.87 -7.44 -17.68
CA LEU A 44 5.51 -7.12 -16.41
C LEU A 44 4.59 -7.47 -15.23
N MET A 45 3.27 -7.26 -15.37
CA MET A 45 2.28 -7.67 -14.41
C MET A 45 2.26 -9.19 -14.20
N ASP A 46 2.38 -9.97 -15.28
CA ASP A 46 2.40 -11.42 -15.20
C ASP A 46 3.65 -11.93 -14.47
N LYS A 47 4.81 -11.30 -14.73
CA LYS A 47 6.03 -11.58 -13.96
C LYS A 47 5.86 -11.20 -12.48
N ALA A 48 5.22 -10.07 -12.18
CA ALA A 48 4.97 -9.64 -10.81
C ALA A 48 4.02 -10.60 -10.06
N ARG A 49 3.01 -11.15 -10.73
CA ARG A 49 2.10 -12.16 -10.14
C ARG A 49 2.81 -13.47 -9.80
N ALA A 50 3.89 -13.78 -10.52
CA ALA A 50 4.70 -14.97 -10.27
C ALA A 50 5.70 -14.78 -9.12
N LEU A 51 5.86 -13.54 -8.61
CA LEU A 51 6.72 -13.28 -7.45
C LEU A 51 6.12 -13.91 -6.19
N ALA A 52 6.96 -14.60 -5.44
CA ALA A 52 6.64 -15.09 -4.12
C ALA A 52 7.44 -14.32 -3.07
N ILE A 53 6.74 -13.82 -2.05
CA ILE A 53 7.39 -13.33 -0.83
C ILE A 53 7.63 -14.56 0.05
N ASP A 54 8.78 -15.20 -0.11
CA ASP A 54 9.15 -16.39 0.65
C ASP A 54 10.20 -16.04 1.71
N LEU A 55 9.71 -15.81 2.93
CA LEU A 55 10.53 -15.56 4.11
C LEU A 55 10.82 -16.82 4.94
N ASP A 56 10.37 -18.00 4.52
CA ASP A 56 10.59 -19.26 5.25
C ASP A 56 11.89 -19.97 4.84
N THR A 57 12.50 -19.54 3.74
CA THR A 57 13.84 -19.99 3.33
C THR A 57 14.91 -19.62 4.36
N PRO A 58 16.04 -20.35 4.42
CA PRO A 58 17.15 -19.99 5.33
C PRO A 58 17.63 -18.55 5.19
N GLY A 59 17.61 -17.97 3.98
CA GLY A 59 17.95 -16.57 3.74
C GLY A 59 16.83 -15.57 4.06
N GLY A 60 15.59 -16.02 4.09
CA GLY A 60 14.40 -15.21 4.42
C GLY A 60 14.09 -15.16 5.91
N ARG A 61 14.37 -16.26 6.66
CA ARG A 61 14.02 -16.41 8.07
C ARG A 61 14.51 -15.25 8.97
N PRO A 62 15.76 -14.77 8.87
CA PRO A 62 16.20 -13.64 9.68
C PRO A 62 15.39 -12.36 9.43
N TRP A 63 14.92 -12.16 8.21
CA TRP A 63 14.08 -11.03 7.86
C TRP A 63 12.66 -11.19 8.42
N LYS A 64 12.08 -12.39 8.34
CA LYS A 64 10.79 -12.71 8.95
C LYS A 64 10.79 -12.41 10.46
N GLU A 65 11.81 -12.85 11.16
CA GLU A 65 11.95 -12.62 12.61
C GLU A 65 12.05 -11.11 12.93
N ARG A 66 12.79 -10.35 12.15
CA ARG A 66 12.92 -8.89 12.31
C ARG A 66 11.61 -8.17 12.04
N ILE A 67 10.88 -8.54 10.98
CA ILE A 67 9.57 -7.96 10.65
C ILE A 67 8.58 -8.25 11.79
N VAL A 68 8.50 -9.50 12.24
CA VAL A 68 7.63 -9.88 13.35
C VAL A 68 8.00 -9.12 14.63
N SER A 69 9.28 -9.00 14.95
CA SER A 69 9.77 -8.24 16.11
C SER A 69 9.41 -6.75 16.00
N ALA A 70 9.55 -6.16 14.81
CA ALA A 70 9.22 -4.75 14.57
C ALA A 70 7.71 -4.47 14.68
N ALA A 71 6.88 -5.43 14.23
CA ALA A 71 5.42 -5.30 14.27
C ALA A 71 4.81 -5.64 15.63
N SER A 72 5.50 -6.43 16.45
CA SER A 72 4.99 -6.94 17.73
C SER A 72 5.18 -5.97 18.89
N GLY A 73 4.45 -6.25 19.99
CA GLY A 73 4.55 -5.50 21.24
C GLY A 73 3.45 -4.45 21.43
N PHE A 74 3.20 -4.11 22.70
CA PHE A 74 2.26 -3.05 23.12
C PHE A 74 2.93 -1.67 23.05
N VAL A 75 3.33 -1.27 21.82
CA VAL A 75 3.92 0.05 21.58
C VAL A 75 3.02 0.88 20.67
N ALA A 76 3.15 2.19 20.72
CA ALA A 76 2.39 3.09 19.85
C ALA A 76 2.60 2.75 18.36
N GLN A 77 1.56 2.93 17.54
CA GLN A 77 1.60 2.64 16.10
C GLN A 77 2.72 3.41 15.39
N GLU A 78 2.99 4.62 15.83
CA GLU A 78 4.11 5.44 15.36
C GLU A 78 5.47 4.71 15.50
N VAL A 79 5.71 4.09 16.66
CA VAL A 79 6.95 3.34 16.92
C VAL A 79 7.03 2.09 16.08
N LYS A 80 5.90 1.39 15.89
CA LYS A 80 5.85 0.22 14.99
C LYS A 80 6.15 0.62 13.55
N ALA A 81 5.52 1.69 13.06
CA ALA A 81 5.74 2.19 11.72
C ALA A 81 7.21 2.59 11.51
N GLN A 82 7.85 3.25 12.48
CA GLN A 82 9.25 3.60 12.41
C GLN A 82 10.17 2.37 12.36
N ARG A 83 9.92 1.35 13.20
CA ARG A 83 10.71 0.11 13.22
C ARG A 83 10.57 -0.64 11.90
N LEU A 84 9.34 -0.79 11.37
CA LEU A 84 9.07 -1.46 10.10
C LEU A 84 9.70 -0.71 8.93
N SER A 85 9.66 0.63 8.93
CA SER A 85 10.35 1.46 7.92
C SER A 85 11.85 1.23 7.93
N ALA A 86 12.47 1.11 9.11
CA ALA A 86 13.90 0.82 9.22
C ALA A 86 14.24 -0.59 8.67
N VAL A 87 13.39 -1.60 8.96
CA VAL A 87 13.56 -2.96 8.41
C VAL A 87 13.41 -2.95 6.89
N ALA A 88 12.41 -2.25 6.35
CA ALA A 88 12.19 -2.13 4.91
C ALA A 88 13.39 -1.46 4.21
N ALA A 89 13.88 -0.36 4.76
CA ALA A 89 15.05 0.35 4.22
C ALA A 89 16.31 -0.51 4.22
N GLU A 90 16.58 -1.24 5.30
CA GLU A 90 17.75 -2.13 5.39
C GLU A 90 17.63 -3.32 4.43
N ALA A 91 16.44 -3.94 4.32
CA ALA A 91 16.20 -5.01 3.36
C ALA A 91 16.41 -4.53 1.92
N THR A 92 15.90 -3.34 1.59
CA THR A 92 16.12 -2.69 0.29
C THR A 92 17.61 -2.48 0.01
N ALA A 93 18.36 -1.93 0.96
CA ALA A 93 19.80 -1.68 0.81
C ALA A 93 20.61 -2.99 0.60
N ARG A 94 20.11 -4.12 1.10
CA ARG A 94 20.72 -5.44 0.91
C ARG A 94 20.17 -6.21 -0.32
N GLY A 95 19.36 -5.58 -1.16
CA GLY A 95 18.76 -6.20 -2.33
C GLY A 95 17.69 -7.25 -2.03
N ARG A 96 17.18 -7.32 -0.79
CA ARG A 96 16.10 -8.22 -0.37
C ARG A 96 14.74 -7.55 -0.55
N LEU A 97 14.37 -7.35 -1.83
CA LEU A 97 13.15 -6.65 -2.20
C LEU A 97 11.88 -7.38 -1.72
N ASP A 98 11.92 -8.71 -1.63
CA ASP A 98 10.89 -9.54 -1.02
C ASP A 98 10.62 -9.18 0.45
N ALA A 99 11.67 -9.12 1.26
CA ALA A 99 11.59 -8.76 2.67
C ALA A 99 11.21 -7.28 2.87
N ALA A 100 11.73 -6.40 1.99
CA ALA A 100 11.39 -4.97 2.02
C ALA A 100 9.89 -4.75 1.76
N CYS A 101 9.32 -5.41 0.74
CA CYS A 101 7.89 -5.37 0.47
C CYS A 101 7.08 -5.94 1.63
N ALA A 102 7.50 -7.08 2.21
CA ALA A 102 6.81 -7.68 3.35
C ALA A 102 6.77 -6.75 4.58
N ALA A 103 7.86 -6.03 4.85
CA ALA A 103 7.90 -5.03 5.92
C ALA A 103 7.03 -3.80 5.59
N ALA A 104 7.09 -3.29 4.36
CA ALA A 104 6.33 -2.12 3.92
C ALA A 104 4.82 -2.33 4.01
N VAL A 105 4.31 -3.53 3.67
CA VAL A 105 2.88 -3.87 3.76
C VAL A 105 2.35 -3.76 5.20
N GLN A 106 3.19 -4.03 6.22
CA GLN A 106 2.82 -3.97 7.63
C GLN A 106 2.77 -2.54 8.19
N ILE A 107 3.25 -1.53 7.44
CA ILE A 107 3.22 -0.13 7.88
C ILE A 107 1.81 0.41 7.71
N GLU A 108 1.18 0.83 8.82
CA GLU A 108 -0.18 1.41 8.78
C GLU A 108 -0.16 2.89 8.40
N ASP A 109 0.87 3.63 8.82
CA ASP A 109 1.06 5.04 8.46
C ASP A 109 1.28 5.17 6.95
N GLU A 110 0.36 5.88 6.27
CA GLU A 110 0.33 5.98 4.81
C GLU A 110 1.59 6.63 4.25
N ALA A 111 2.05 7.73 4.84
CA ALA A 111 3.21 8.46 4.34
C ALA A 111 4.50 7.62 4.45
N ARG A 112 4.68 6.92 5.57
CA ARG A 112 5.83 6.03 5.78
C ARG A 112 5.76 4.78 4.90
N ARG A 113 4.57 4.23 4.73
CA ARG A 113 4.34 3.11 3.83
C ARG A 113 4.69 3.48 2.39
N ASP A 114 4.18 4.60 1.90
CA ASP A 114 4.45 5.10 0.56
C ASP A 114 5.95 5.35 0.36
N ALA A 115 6.62 5.96 1.34
CA ALA A 115 8.07 6.16 1.30
C ALA A 115 8.85 4.84 1.26
N ALA A 116 8.42 3.82 2.02
CA ALA A 116 9.05 2.49 2.01
C ALA A 116 8.90 1.82 0.63
N PHE A 117 7.70 1.85 0.04
CA PHE A 117 7.48 1.31 -1.31
C PHE A 117 8.23 2.08 -2.39
N GLU A 118 8.34 3.39 -2.26
CA GLU A 118 9.18 4.18 -3.18
C GLU A 118 10.66 3.76 -3.09
N GLY A 119 11.17 3.48 -1.90
CA GLY A 119 12.51 2.92 -1.71
C GLY A 119 12.69 1.59 -2.45
N VAL A 120 11.74 0.67 -2.32
CA VAL A 120 11.73 -0.60 -3.07
C VAL A 120 11.68 -0.35 -4.58
N PHE A 121 10.81 0.56 -5.03
CA PHE A 121 10.68 0.94 -6.43
C PHE A 121 12.01 1.43 -7.02
N ARG A 122 12.68 2.35 -6.33
CA ARG A 122 13.99 2.88 -6.77
C ARG A 122 15.06 1.79 -6.87
N ALA A 123 15.11 0.90 -5.89
CA ALA A 123 16.05 -0.22 -5.90
C ALA A 123 15.75 -1.22 -7.04
N ALA A 124 14.48 -1.54 -7.26
CA ALA A 124 14.07 -2.45 -8.33
C ALA A 124 14.36 -1.92 -9.74
N GLN A 125 14.42 -0.60 -9.93
CA GLN A 125 14.78 0.00 -11.22
C GLN A 125 16.27 -0.21 -11.61
N ALA A 126 17.13 -0.60 -10.68
CA ALA A 126 18.55 -0.82 -10.96
C ALA A 126 18.79 -1.98 -11.96
N SER A 127 17.89 -2.97 -11.98
CA SER A 127 17.98 -4.16 -12.83
C SER A 127 16.66 -4.42 -13.57
N CYS A 128 16.75 -4.77 -14.85
CA CYS A 128 15.56 -5.20 -15.61
C CYS A 128 14.93 -6.48 -15.03
N ALA A 129 15.72 -7.33 -14.38
CA ALA A 129 15.22 -8.54 -13.73
C ALA A 129 14.37 -8.24 -12.49
N ASP A 130 14.63 -7.12 -11.81
CA ASP A 130 13.95 -6.72 -10.58
C ASP A 130 12.70 -5.86 -10.82
N LEU A 131 12.43 -5.43 -12.06
CA LEU A 131 11.26 -4.61 -12.39
C LEU A 131 9.91 -5.21 -11.93
N PRO A 132 9.69 -6.53 -11.83
CA PRO A 132 8.50 -7.08 -11.24
C PRO A 132 8.26 -6.62 -9.79
N TRP A 133 9.31 -6.37 -9.00
CA TRP A 133 9.19 -5.78 -7.65
C TRP A 133 8.78 -4.31 -7.69
N ALA A 134 9.17 -3.58 -8.74
CA ALA A 134 8.69 -2.21 -8.95
C ALA A 134 7.17 -2.16 -9.20
N VAL A 135 6.60 -3.16 -9.91
CA VAL A 135 5.13 -3.31 -10.03
C VAL A 135 4.49 -3.48 -8.67
N PHE A 136 5.04 -4.38 -7.84
CA PHE A 136 4.53 -4.61 -6.49
C PHE A 136 4.58 -3.33 -5.66
N ALA A 137 5.66 -2.56 -5.78
CA ALA A 137 5.82 -1.30 -5.07
C ALA A 137 4.78 -0.25 -5.51
N VAL A 138 4.53 -0.09 -6.83
CA VAL A 138 3.50 0.83 -7.34
C VAL A 138 2.12 0.51 -6.76
N HIS A 139 1.75 -0.78 -6.70
CA HIS A 139 0.49 -1.21 -6.11
C HIS A 139 0.43 -1.04 -4.59
N GLY A 140 1.58 -1.00 -3.92
CA GLY A 140 1.70 -0.80 -2.48
C GLY A 140 1.48 0.66 -2.06
N VAL A 141 1.75 1.62 -2.94
CA VAL A 141 1.58 3.06 -2.70
C VAL A 141 0.09 3.41 -2.69
N ARG A 142 -0.35 4.12 -1.64
CA ARG A 142 -1.75 4.56 -1.49
C ARG A 142 -2.00 5.93 -2.09
N GLY A 143 -1.00 6.81 -2.08
CA GLY A 143 -1.07 8.13 -2.67
C GLY A 143 -1.25 8.05 -4.19
N ARG A 144 -2.47 8.28 -4.70
CA ARG A 144 -2.83 8.13 -6.11
C ARG A 144 -1.87 8.85 -7.07
N GLN A 145 -1.64 10.13 -6.85
CA GLN A 145 -0.77 10.94 -7.72
C GLN A 145 0.66 10.38 -7.75
N ARG A 146 1.12 9.87 -6.61
CA ARG A 146 2.44 9.25 -6.48
C ARG A 146 2.50 7.91 -7.21
N ALA A 147 1.48 7.06 -7.06
CA ALA A 147 1.38 5.80 -7.79
C ALA A 147 1.36 6.01 -9.31
N GLU A 148 0.60 6.98 -9.81
CA GLU A 148 0.55 7.35 -11.23
C GLU A 148 1.93 7.83 -11.75
N ALA A 149 2.64 8.64 -10.98
CA ALA A 149 3.99 9.09 -11.33
C ALA A 149 4.97 7.91 -11.42
N LEU A 150 4.98 7.02 -10.41
CA LEU A 150 5.84 5.83 -10.40
C LEU A 150 5.48 4.87 -11.54
N ALA A 151 4.20 4.71 -11.88
CA ALA A 151 3.78 3.90 -13.03
C ALA A 151 4.32 4.46 -14.35
N GLY A 152 4.30 5.78 -14.54
CA GLY A 152 4.89 6.43 -15.70
C GLY A 152 6.41 6.18 -15.83
N GLU A 153 7.13 6.28 -14.71
CA GLU A 153 8.56 5.96 -14.66
C GLU A 153 8.83 4.48 -14.97
N LEU A 154 8.00 3.58 -14.42
CA LEU A 154 8.10 2.15 -14.68
C LEU A 154 7.89 1.80 -16.15
N HIS A 155 6.92 2.42 -16.81
CA HIS A 155 6.71 2.27 -18.26
C HIS A 155 7.93 2.69 -19.09
N ALA A 156 8.53 3.82 -18.73
CA ALA A 156 9.73 4.31 -19.42
C ALA A 156 10.90 3.32 -19.24
N ARG A 157 11.11 2.85 -18.00
CA ARG A 157 12.17 1.89 -17.69
C ARG A 157 11.97 0.53 -18.37
N TRP A 158 10.71 0.03 -18.38
CA TRP A 158 10.36 -1.22 -19.04
C TRP A 158 10.70 -1.17 -20.55
N ARG A 159 10.29 -0.12 -21.25
CA ARG A 159 10.61 0.09 -22.67
C ARG A 159 12.12 0.10 -22.93
N ALA A 160 12.90 0.72 -22.06
CA ALA A 160 14.35 0.72 -22.15
C ALA A 160 14.95 -0.68 -22.00
N CYS A 161 14.36 -1.53 -21.13
CA CYS A 161 14.79 -2.92 -20.98
C CYS A 161 14.44 -3.80 -22.20
N GLU A 162 13.27 -3.61 -22.80
CA GLU A 162 12.86 -4.34 -24.02
C GLU A 162 13.72 -3.95 -25.23
N GLY A 163 14.01 -2.65 -25.40
CA GLY A 163 14.85 -2.15 -26.49
C GLY A 163 16.30 -2.60 -26.40
N GLY A 164 16.82 -2.83 -25.18
CA GLY A 164 18.19 -3.33 -24.98
C GLY A 164 18.39 -4.81 -25.30
N SER A 165 17.32 -5.62 -25.25
CA SER A 165 17.40 -7.06 -25.55
C SER A 165 17.46 -7.37 -27.07
N GLY A 166 17.17 -6.40 -27.93
CA GLY A 166 17.09 -6.59 -29.39
C GLY A 166 18.43 -6.50 -30.14
N HIS A 167 19.55 -6.19 -29.48
CA HIS A 167 20.87 -5.98 -30.13
C HIS A 167 21.92 -7.04 -29.80
N ALA A 168 21.56 -8.14 -29.16
CA ALA A 168 22.42 -9.33 -29.10
C ALA A 168 22.00 -10.30 -30.23
N GLY A 169 22.19 -9.87 -31.45
CA GLY A 169 22.21 -10.77 -32.62
C GLY A 169 23.57 -11.42 -32.75
N PRO A 170 23.64 -12.62 -33.39
CA PRO A 170 24.80 -13.50 -33.45
C PRO A 170 26.01 -12.91 -34.17
#